data_7f461db362332a7b0678c1554293a494
#
_entry.id   7f461db362332a7b0678c1554293a494
#
_cell.length_a   1.000
_cell.length_b   1.000
_cell.length_c   1.000
_cell.angle_alpha   90.00
_cell.angle_beta   90.00
_cell.angle_gamma   90.00
#
_symmetry.space_group_name_H-M   'P 1'
#
loop_
_entity.id
_entity.type
_entity.pdbx_description
1 polymer ?
#
loop_
_entity_poly.entity_id
_entity_poly.type
_entity_poly.pdbx_seq_one_letter_code
_entity_poly.pdbx_strand_id
1 'polypeptide(L)'
;MTLPNGFTDTSVSALPLHVLERDGFAAWREALAPALQAWVDAQQFSAAPGALILLPGVHPDEKPGIAAAAIGIGDPLDPYSYAHAPHGLPPGDWELATSLEAEARNALQLGWGLGSYRFNRYKQPPRQPARLLLRDADAETIDLLAACVRVRDLVNTPTEHMGPEQLEAVARQIAEQQGAQIEVIAGDELLARNFPAINAVGRASHRAPRLIALQWGASGLPHVALVGKGVCFDTGGLDIKPADGMRNMKKDMGGAAHALALAELVMARKLPLRLTLLIPAVENAIGPDAFRPGEVIATRQGLSVEIDNTDAEGRVVLCDALTYAGEQTPDIVLDFATLTGAARIALGPDLPALFANDDALANDWITAGERTRDPLWRMPLWRPYLRYLNSGIADLANAGSRMAGAVTAALYLERFVPTQQKWAHLDVYAWNDSDRPGRPPGGEAMALRAAFEMLKGRYPA
;
A
#
# COMPACT_ATOMS: atom_id res chain seq x y z
N MET A 1 8.07 -19.31 -12.54
CA MET A 1 7.80 -18.04 -11.83
C MET A 1 8.98 -17.11 -12.11
N THR A 2 8.77 -15.92 -12.64
CA THR A 2 9.88 -14.96 -12.81
C THR A 2 10.17 -14.36 -11.44
N LEU A 3 11.38 -14.51 -10.95
CA LEU A 3 11.76 -13.96 -9.65
C LEU A 3 11.81 -12.42 -9.69
N PRO A 4 11.41 -11.76 -8.60
CA PRO A 4 11.53 -10.31 -8.48
C PRO A 4 13.00 -9.85 -8.53
N ASN A 5 13.20 -8.53 -8.78
CA ASN A 5 14.53 -7.93 -8.70
C ASN A 5 15.17 -8.16 -7.33
N GLY A 6 16.47 -8.46 -7.32
CA GLY A 6 17.22 -8.80 -6.09
C GLY A 6 17.26 -10.29 -5.76
N PHE A 7 16.72 -11.16 -6.63
CA PHE A 7 16.79 -12.61 -6.43
C PHE A 7 17.34 -13.34 -7.64
N THR A 8 17.83 -14.55 -7.40
CA THR A 8 18.22 -15.53 -8.42
C THR A 8 17.89 -16.94 -7.92
N ASP A 9 17.52 -17.85 -8.83
CA ASP A 9 17.30 -19.28 -8.55
C ASP A 9 18.53 -20.14 -8.86
N THR A 10 19.50 -19.58 -9.56
CA THR A 10 20.72 -20.24 -9.96
C THR A 10 21.93 -19.34 -9.75
N SER A 11 23.00 -19.89 -9.20
CA SER A 11 24.32 -19.27 -9.16
C SER A 11 25.41 -20.33 -9.06
N VAL A 12 26.52 -20.09 -9.74
CA VAL A 12 27.73 -20.96 -9.68
C VAL A 12 28.76 -20.39 -8.71
N SER A 13 28.55 -19.18 -8.18
CA SER A 13 29.53 -18.45 -7.37
C SER A 13 28.89 -17.58 -6.28
N ALA A 14 27.76 -18.04 -5.74
CA ALA A 14 27.13 -17.31 -4.63
C ALA A 14 28.05 -17.29 -3.40
N LEU A 15 28.21 -16.12 -2.81
CA LEU A 15 29.03 -15.95 -1.61
C LEU A 15 28.16 -16.16 -0.35
N PRO A 16 28.71 -16.75 0.72
CA PRO A 16 28.00 -16.96 1.97
C PRO A 16 27.59 -15.62 2.61
N LEU A 17 26.31 -15.54 3.04
CA LEU A 17 25.76 -14.44 3.82
C LEU A 17 25.36 -14.95 5.19
N HIS A 18 26.03 -14.46 6.23
CA HIS A 18 25.65 -14.70 7.62
C HIS A 18 24.67 -13.65 8.10
N VAL A 19 23.56 -14.09 8.67
CA VAL A 19 22.55 -13.24 9.31
C VAL A 19 22.66 -13.45 10.81
N LEU A 20 22.88 -12.37 11.55
CA LEU A 20 23.23 -12.43 12.97
C LEU A 20 22.37 -11.50 13.80
N GLU A 21 21.77 -12.02 14.87
CA GLU A 21 21.33 -11.24 16.01
C GLU A 21 22.48 -10.96 16.97
N ARG A 22 22.38 -9.94 17.82
CA ARG A 22 23.45 -9.59 18.78
C ARG A 22 23.87 -10.77 19.65
N ASP A 23 22.90 -11.54 20.10
CA ASP A 23 23.15 -12.68 21.03
C ASP A 23 23.92 -13.80 20.35
N GLY A 24 23.78 -13.97 19.03
CA GLY A 24 24.50 -14.96 18.23
C GLY A 24 25.93 -14.54 17.82
N PHE A 25 26.26 -13.24 17.97
CA PHE A 25 27.51 -12.69 17.48
C PHE A 25 28.75 -13.33 18.08
N ALA A 26 28.80 -13.53 19.39
CA ALA A 26 29.99 -14.05 20.09
C ALA A 26 30.34 -15.45 19.58
N ALA A 27 29.37 -16.35 19.50
CA ALA A 27 29.57 -17.72 19.03
C ALA A 27 29.99 -17.77 17.56
N TRP A 28 29.37 -16.93 16.70
CA TRP A 28 29.76 -16.82 15.30
C TRP A 28 31.22 -16.32 15.16
N ARG A 29 31.61 -15.27 15.92
CA ARG A 29 32.95 -14.72 15.89
C ARG A 29 34.00 -15.77 16.32
N GLU A 30 33.73 -16.49 17.41
CA GLU A 30 34.66 -17.57 17.91
C GLU A 30 34.86 -18.69 16.90
N ALA A 31 33.85 -18.98 16.07
CA ALA A 31 33.97 -20.01 15.02
C ALA A 31 34.81 -19.57 13.80
N LEU A 32 35.13 -18.28 13.68
CA LEU A 32 35.98 -17.78 12.60
C LEU A 32 37.46 -18.14 12.84
N ALA A 33 38.24 -18.23 11.74
CA ALA A 33 39.69 -18.32 11.82
C ALA A 33 40.29 -17.07 12.52
N PRO A 34 41.43 -17.22 13.26
CA PRO A 34 41.98 -16.10 14.06
C PRO A 34 42.23 -14.80 13.28
N ALA A 35 42.61 -14.89 12.01
CA ALA A 35 42.82 -13.72 11.16
C ALA A 35 41.47 -12.97 10.87
N LEU A 36 40.39 -13.72 10.70
CA LEU A 36 39.05 -13.14 10.47
C LEU A 36 38.46 -12.56 11.78
N GLN A 37 38.76 -13.19 12.93
CA GLN A 37 38.40 -12.60 14.24
C GLN A 37 39.09 -11.25 14.42
N ALA A 38 40.39 -11.16 14.16
CA ALA A 38 41.11 -9.88 14.23
C ALA A 38 40.56 -8.83 13.25
N TRP A 39 40.13 -9.26 12.07
CA TRP A 39 39.47 -8.37 11.09
C TRP A 39 38.14 -7.86 11.62
N VAL A 40 37.27 -8.74 12.13
CA VAL A 40 35.97 -8.37 12.72
C VAL A 40 36.13 -7.37 13.85
N ASP A 41 37.13 -7.58 14.74
CA ASP A 41 37.44 -6.68 15.84
C ASP A 41 37.95 -5.31 15.35
N ALA A 42 38.86 -5.33 14.37
CA ALA A 42 39.39 -4.10 13.76
C ALA A 42 38.29 -3.27 13.07
N GLN A 43 37.28 -3.92 12.49
CA GLN A 43 36.10 -3.24 11.90
C GLN A 43 35.04 -2.88 12.92
N GLN A 44 35.21 -3.23 14.20
CA GLN A 44 34.25 -2.99 15.28
C GLN A 44 32.83 -3.53 14.96
N PHE A 45 32.75 -4.61 14.21
CA PHE A 45 31.46 -5.22 13.91
C PHE A 45 30.93 -5.98 15.12
N SER A 46 29.67 -5.75 15.47
CA SER A 46 29.02 -6.28 16.68
C SER A 46 27.64 -6.86 16.41
N ALA A 47 27.31 -7.15 15.14
CA ALA A 47 25.97 -7.55 14.72
C ALA A 47 24.86 -6.59 15.18
N ALA A 48 25.15 -5.29 15.34
CA ALA A 48 24.13 -4.29 15.60
C ALA A 48 23.14 -4.23 14.43
N PRO A 49 21.83 -3.98 14.68
CA PRO A 49 20.85 -3.85 13.61
C PRO A 49 21.27 -2.86 12.53
N GLY A 50 21.23 -3.31 11.27
CA GLY A 50 21.68 -2.51 10.11
C GLY A 50 23.18 -2.52 9.85
N ALA A 51 23.99 -3.15 10.70
CA ALA A 51 25.43 -3.28 10.49
C ALA A 51 25.72 -4.31 9.39
N LEU A 52 26.82 -4.10 8.66
CA LEU A 52 27.29 -4.99 7.62
C LEU A 52 28.83 -5.07 7.64
N ILE A 53 29.37 -6.26 7.46
CA ILE A 53 30.81 -6.48 7.29
C ILE A 53 31.07 -7.43 6.12
N LEU A 54 32.11 -7.12 5.34
CA LEU A 54 32.65 -8.02 4.32
C LEU A 54 33.85 -8.77 4.90
N LEU A 55 33.87 -10.08 4.75
CA LEU A 55 34.98 -10.90 5.19
C LEU A 55 35.95 -11.12 4.04
N PRO A 56 37.22 -10.80 4.21
CA PRO A 56 38.24 -10.99 3.17
C PRO A 56 38.53 -12.44 2.93
N GLY A 57 38.93 -12.77 1.70
CA GLY A 57 39.33 -14.10 1.28
C GLY A 57 40.17 -14.04 0.03
N VAL A 58 40.54 -15.23 -0.47
CA VAL A 58 41.24 -15.37 -1.74
C VAL A 58 40.25 -15.96 -2.74
N HIS A 59 40.07 -15.25 -3.85
CA HIS A 59 39.26 -15.75 -4.96
C HIS A 59 39.89 -17.01 -5.57
N PRO A 60 39.14 -17.92 -6.22
CA PRO A 60 39.71 -19.07 -6.94
C PRO A 60 40.88 -18.73 -7.89
N ASP A 61 40.93 -17.49 -8.38
CA ASP A 61 42.01 -16.96 -9.23
C ASP A 61 43.22 -16.43 -8.45
N GLU A 62 43.35 -16.78 -7.15
CA GLU A 62 44.42 -16.35 -6.23
C GLU A 62 44.47 -14.82 -5.96
N LYS A 63 43.42 -14.06 -6.32
CA LYS A 63 43.34 -12.63 -6.05
C LYS A 63 42.66 -12.35 -4.73
N PRO A 64 43.08 -11.31 -3.99
CA PRO A 64 42.34 -10.86 -2.85
C PRO A 64 40.89 -10.48 -3.22
N GLY A 65 39.94 -10.95 -2.46
CA GLY A 65 38.52 -10.76 -2.74
C GLY A 65 37.65 -10.81 -1.49
N ILE A 66 36.38 -10.96 -1.69
CA ILE A 66 35.39 -11.17 -0.64
C ILE A 66 35.08 -12.67 -0.58
N ALA A 67 35.20 -13.27 0.61
CA ALA A 67 34.88 -14.67 0.84
C ALA A 67 33.46 -14.87 1.38
N ALA A 68 32.97 -13.91 2.18
CA ALA A 68 31.65 -13.93 2.79
C ALA A 68 31.22 -12.53 3.25
N ALA A 69 29.99 -12.40 3.72
CA ALA A 69 29.53 -11.21 4.44
C ALA A 69 28.72 -11.62 5.67
N ALA A 70 28.64 -10.69 6.63
CA ALA A 70 27.69 -10.80 7.74
C ALA A 70 26.87 -9.52 7.86
N ILE A 71 25.59 -9.67 8.17
CA ILE A 71 24.67 -8.57 8.48
C ILE A 71 24.13 -8.72 9.90
N GLY A 72 24.02 -7.59 10.61
CA GLY A 72 23.36 -7.52 11.90
C GLY A 72 21.87 -7.20 11.71
N ILE A 73 21.00 -7.93 12.39
CA ILE A 73 19.57 -7.73 12.37
C ILE A 73 19.02 -7.40 13.77
N GLY A 74 17.82 -6.81 13.81
CA GLY A 74 17.02 -6.65 15.02
C GLY A 74 16.04 -7.81 15.19
N ASP A 75 14.73 -7.52 15.17
CA ASP A 75 13.68 -8.54 15.19
C ASP A 75 13.77 -9.41 13.92
N PRO A 76 14.01 -10.74 14.05
CA PRO A 76 14.09 -11.63 12.89
C PRO A 76 12.76 -11.80 12.13
N LEU A 77 11.62 -11.43 12.74
CA LEU A 77 10.31 -11.46 12.10
C LEU A 77 9.96 -10.14 11.41
N ASP A 78 10.76 -9.08 11.58
CA ASP A 78 10.57 -7.82 10.88
C ASP A 78 11.30 -7.84 9.52
N PRO A 79 10.58 -7.79 8.37
CA PRO A 79 11.21 -7.75 7.05
C PRO A 79 12.22 -6.60 6.90
N TYR A 80 11.97 -5.46 7.54
CA TYR A 80 12.87 -4.31 7.44
C TYR A 80 14.22 -4.51 8.13
N SER A 81 14.32 -5.48 9.03
CA SER A 81 15.61 -5.87 9.63
C SER A 81 16.64 -6.34 8.59
N TYR A 82 16.19 -6.86 7.44
CA TYR A 82 17.05 -7.39 6.36
C TYR A 82 17.23 -6.42 5.18
N ALA A 83 16.41 -5.38 5.11
CA ALA A 83 16.26 -4.56 3.92
C ALA A 83 17.45 -3.64 3.60
N HIS A 84 18.41 -3.51 4.51
CA HIS A 84 19.66 -2.77 4.29
C HIS A 84 20.67 -3.56 3.43
N ALA A 85 20.56 -4.88 3.40
CA ALA A 85 21.55 -5.76 2.78
C ALA A 85 21.66 -5.63 1.24
N PRO A 86 20.59 -5.60 0.43
CA PRO A 86 20.71 -5.63 -1.04
C PRO A 86 21.54 -4.48 -1.62
N HIS A 87 21.43 -3.29 -1.04
CA HIS A 87 22.21 -2.13 -1.46
C HIS A 87 23.43 -1.86 -0.58
N GLY A 88 23.56 -2.49 0.57
CA GLY A 88 24.75 -2.47 1.41
C GLY A 88 25.86 -3.38 0.87
N LEU A 89 25.49 -4.56 0.39
CA LEU A 89 26.41 -5.54 -0.19
C LEU A 89 26.88 -5.13 -1.60
N PRO A 90 28.08 -5.54 -2.03
CA PRO A 90 28.49 -5.47 -3.43
C PRO A 90 27.51 -6.21 -4.34
N PRO A 91 27.33 -5.77 -5.62
CA PRO A 91 26.60 -6.53 -6.60
C PRO A 91 27.18 -7.92 -6.76
N GLY A 92 26.34 -8.94 -6.85
CA GLY A 92 26.72 -10.34 -6.93
C GLY A 92 25.65 -11.22 -6.32
N ASP A 93 25.90 -12.51 -6.30
CA ASP A 93 24.98 -13.51 -5.77
C ASP A 93 25.40 -13.90 -4.35
N TRP A 94 24.43 -13.97 -3.47
CA TRP A 94 24.61 -14.28 -2.06
C TRP A 94 23.73 -15.45 -1.66
N GLU A 95 24.27 -16.37 -0.89
CA GLU A 95 23.54 -17.53 -0.37
C GLU A 95 23.49 -17.47 1.16
N LEU A 96 22.30 -17.67 1.72
CA LEU A 96 22.13 -17.70 3.17
C LEU A 96 22.94 -18.82 3.80
N ALA A 97 23.91 -18.48 4.63
CA ALA A 97 24.76 -19.42 5.37
C ALA A 97 24.26 -19.70 6.80
N THR A 98 23.37 -18.85 7.32
CA THR A 98 22.74 -19.01 8.64
C THR A 98 21.44 -19.81 8.53
N SER A 99 21.22 -20.78 9.41
CA SER A 99 19.92 -21.44 9.50
C SER A 99 18.90 -20.46 10.13
N LEU A 100 17.79 -20.25 9.44
CA LEU A 100 16.67 -19.45 9.94
C LEU A 100 15.41 -20.31 10.00
N GLU A 101 14.60 -20.10 11.02
CA GLU A 101 13.24 -20.64 11.09
C GLU A 101 12.39 -20.13 9.91
N ALA A 102 11.33 -20.87 9.54
CA ALA A 102 10.54 -20.60 8.35
C ALA A 102 10.00 -19.15 8.30
N GLU A 103 9.45 -18.65 9.40
CA GLU A 103 8.91 -17.29 9.49
C GLU A 103 9.99 -16.22 9.30
N ALA A 104 11.16 -16.39 9.94
CA ALA A 104 12.29 -15.48 9.78
C ALA A 104 12.87 -15.52 8.36
N ARG A 105 12.85 -16.70 7.70
CA ARG A 105 13.26 -16.85 6.30
C ARG A 105 12.31 -16.12 5.36
N ASN A 106 11.00 -16.20 5.61
CA ASN A 106 9.99 -15.44 4.87
C ASN A 106 10.16 -13.92 5.08
N ALA A 107 10.44 -13.49 6.31
CA ALA A 107 10.77 -12.09 6.60
C ALA A 107 12.03 -11.63 5.86
N LEU A 108 13.10 -12.46 5.81
CA LEU A 108 14.30 -12.20 5.01
C LEU A 108 13.94 -12.04 3.52
N GLN A 109 13.16 -12.97 2.93
CA GLN A 109 12.78 -12.90 1.52
C GLN A 109 12.01 -11.61 1.23
N LEU A 110 10.99 -11.30 2.03
CA LEU A 110 10.21 -10.07 1.87
C LEU A 110 11.10 -8.83 2.03
N GLY A 111 11.90 -8.77 3.08
CA GLY A 111 12.77 -7.64 3.39
C GLY A 111 13.86 -7.42 2.34
N TRP A 112 14.45 -8.50 1.84
CA TRP A 112 15.41 -8.42 0.74
C TRP A 112 14.78 -7.84 -0.52
N GLY A 113 13.59 -8.31 -0.90
CA GLY A 113 12.86 -7.79 -2.05
C GLY A 113 12.48 -6.32 -1.91
N LEU A 114 11.95 -5.93 -0.72
CA LEU A 114 11.63 -4.52 -0.41
C LEU A 114 12.90 -3.65 -0.44
N GLY A 115 14.03 -4.15 0.07
CA GLY A 115 15.33 -3.48 0.05
C GLY A 115 15.91 -3.33 -1.33
N SER A 116 15.64 -4.29 -2.22
CA SER A 116 16.11 -4.28 -3.62
C SER A 116 15.32 -3.33 -4.51
N TYR A 117 14.12 -2.92 -4.07
CA TYR A 117 13.23 -2.08 -4.88
C TYR A 117 13.83 -0.70 -5.13
N ARG A 118 13.78 -0.29 -6.40
CA ARG A 118 13.98 1.10 -6.84
C ARG A 118 13.04 1.38 -8.00
N PHE A 119 12.35 2.51 -7.95
CA PHE A 119 11.51 2.96 -9.06
C PHE A 119 12.41 3.41 -10.21
N ASN A 120 12.45 2.64 -11.29
CA ASN A 120 13.42 2.79 -12.39
C ASN A 120 12.79 3.12 -13.75
N ARG A 121 11.48 3.41 -13.77
CA ARG A 121 10.74 3.67 -15.03
C ARG A 121 11.33 4.83 -15.86
N TYR A 122 11.85 5.87 -15.19
CA TYR A 122 12.35 7.07 -15.83
C TYR A 122 13.86 7.29 -15.66
N LYS A 123 14.45 6.65 -14.68
CA LYS A 123 15.89 6.76 -14.41
C LYS A 123 16.41 5.45 -13.84
N GLN A 124 17.44 4.91 -14.49
CA GLN A 124 18.09 3.70 -13.99
C GLN A 124 18.81 3.98 -12.67
N PRO A 125 18.78 3.05 -11.71
CA PRO A 125 19.56 3.16 -10.49
C PRO A 125 21.06 3.15 -10.80
N PRO A 126 21.89 3.78 -9.96
CA PRO A 126 23.34 3.86 -10.20
C PRO A 126 24.04 2.50 -10.15
N ARG A 127 23.45 1.51 -9.47
CA ARG A 127 23.92 0.12 -9.44
C ARG A 127 22.75 -0.85 -9.23
N GLN A 128 22.97 -2.09 -9.61
CA GLN A 128 22.04 -3.18 -9.29
C GLN A 128 22.18 -3.58 -7.82
N PRO A 129 21.11 -4.06 -7.18
CA PRO A 129 21.21 -4.65 -5.85
C PRO A 129 21.98 -5.97 -5.89
N ALA A 130 22.52 -6.39 -4.76
CA ALA A 130 22.95 -7.76 -4.54
C ALA A 130 21.76 -8.71 -4.69
N ARG A 131 21.97 -9.92 -5.22
CA ARG A 131 20.93 -10.91 -5.43
C ARG A 131 21.04 -12.03 -4.39
N LEU A 132 19.91 -12.35 -3.77
CA LEU A 132 19.81 -13.51 -2.88
C LEU A 132 19.45 -14.77 -3.67
N LEU A 133 20.22 -15.84 -3.49
CA LEU A 133 19.90 -17.14 -4.05
C LEU A 133 18.72 -17.75 -3.27
N LEU A 134 17.60 -17.92 -3.96
CA LEU A 134 16.39 -18.54 -3.43
C LEU A 134 16.28 -19.98 -3.94
N ARG A 135 16.60 -20.96 -3.09
CA ARG A 135 16.35 -22.37 -3.38
C ARG A 135 14.90 -22.76 -3.08
N ASP A 136 14.36 -22.18 -2.02
CA ASP A 136 13.01 -22.45 -1.51
C ASP A 136 12.25 -21.12 -1.36
N ALA A 137 11.71 -20.62 -2.49
CA ALA A 137 10.89 -19.40 -2.48
C ALA A 137 9.51 -19.68 -1.88
N ASP A 138 9.12 -18.95 -0.83
CA ASP A 138 7.75 -19.00 -0.33
C ASP A 138 6.84 -18.20 -1.27
N ALA A 139 5.89 -18.89 -1.90
CA ALA A 139 5.04 -18.32 -2.92
C ALA A 139 4.15 -17.17 -2.37
N GLU A 140 3.68 -17.28 -1.10
CA GLU A 140 2.89 -16.21 -0.47
C GLU A 140 3.75 -14.98 -0.22
N THR A 141 4.97 -15.16 0.24
CA THR A 141 5.92 -14.06 0.47
C THR A 141 6.27 -13.33 -0.83
N ILE A 142 6.44 -14.07 -1.93
CA ILE A 142 6.71 -13.46 -3.25
C ILE A 142 5.49 -12.69 -3.76
N ASP A 143 4.28 -13.20 -3.59
CA ASP A 143 3.05 -12.51 -3.96
C ASP A 143 2.82 -11.26 -3.08
N LEU A 144 3.11 -11.32 -1.77
CA LEU A 144 3.09 -10.16 -0.87
C LEU A 144 4.10 -9.08 -1.31
N LEU A 145 5.31 -9.49 -1.68
CA LEU A 145 6.30 -8.56 -2.23
C LEU A 145 5.79 -7.90 -3.51
N ALA A 146 5.23 -8.68 -4.43
CA ALA A 146 4.67 -8.18 -5.67
C ALA A 146 3.55 -7.15 -5.42
N ALA A 147 2.66 -7.41 -4.46
CA ALA A 147 1.60 -6.49 -4.06
C ALA A 147 2.16 -5.17 -3.48
N CYS A 148 3.18 -5.23 -2.62
CA CYS A 148 3.85 -4.02 -2.11
C CYS A 148 4.53 -3.22 -3.23
N VAL A 149 5.20 -3.89 -4.16
CA VAL A 149 5.83 -3.26 -5.33
C VAL A 149 4.78 -2.65 -6.25
N ARG A 150 3.64 -3.31 -6.46
CA ARG A 150 2.49 -2.78 -7.21
C ARG A 150 2.03 -1.43 -6.66
N VAL A 151 1.79 -1.34 -5.35
CA VAL A 151 1.40 -0.06 -4.72
C VAL A 151 2.46 1.01 -4.98
N ARG A 152 3.74 0.68 -4.75
CA ARG A 152 4.84 1.64 -4.94
C ARG A 152 4.93 2.13 -6.38
N ASP A 153 4.84 1.25 -7.36
CA ASP A 153 4.95 1.58 -8.78
C ASP A 153 3.79 2.45 -9.26
N LEU A 154 2.56 2.13 -8.84
CA LEU A 154 1.38 2.92 -9.17
C LEU A 154 1.49 4.34 -8.62
N VAL A 155 1.82 4.48 -7.33
CA VAL A 155 1.94 5.77 -6.65
C VAL A 155 3.13 6.59 -7.14
N ASN A 156 4.25 5.93 -7.48
CA ASN A 156 5.44 6.62 -8.01
C ASN A 156 5.26 7.12 -9.43
N THR A 157 4.40 6.48 -10.22
CA THR A 157 4.19 6.85 -11.62
C THR A 157 3.46 8.20 -11.70
N PRO A 158 4.03 9.23 -12.35
CA PRO A 158 3.36 10.51 -12.54
C PRO A 158 2.04 10.36 -13.29
N THR A 159 1.09 11.24 -12.99
CA THR A 159 -0.28 11.22 -13.53
C THR A 159 -0.34 11.20 -15.05
N GLU A 160 0.62 11.81 -15.73
CA GLU A 160 0.72 11.74 -17.21
C GLU A 160 0.70 10.27 -17.70
N HIS A 161 1.29 9.36 -16.93
CA HIS A 161 1.37 7.94 -17.23
C HIS A 161 0.57 7.06 -16.24
N MET A 162 -0.20 7.68 -15.34
CA MET A 162 -1.08 7.01 -14.38
C MET A 162 -2.33 7.87 -14.11
N GLY A 163 -3.02 8.24 -15.18
CA GLY A 163 -4.36 8.85 -15.10
C GLY A 163 -5.46 7.78 -14.98
N PRO A 164 -6.74 8.20 -15.02
CA PRO A 164 -7.88 7.29 -14.87
C PRO A 164 -7.88 6.11 -15.86
N GLU A 165 -7.49 6.33 -17.12
CA GLU A 165 -7.40 5.28 -18.14
C GLU A 165 -6.28 4.28 -17.88
N GLN A 166 -5.13 4.76 -17.41
CA GLN A 166 -4.01 3.89 -17.09
C GLN A 166 -4.30 3.06 -15.84
N LEU A 167 -5.02 3.61 -14.87
CA LEU A 167 -5.48 2.86 -13.70
C LEU A 167 -6.49 1.77 -14.10
N GLU A 168 -7.41 2.08 -15.05
CA GLU A 168 -8.28 1.08 -15.66
C GLU A 168 -7.48 0.00 -16.39
N ALA A 169 -6.47 0.37 -17.16
CA ALA A 169 -5.64 -0.61 -17.88
C ALA A 169 -4.95 -1.60 -16.93
N VAL A 170 -4.47 -1.13 -15.78
CA VAL A 170 -3.91 -2.00 -14.72
C VAL A 170 -4.99 -2.94 -14.17
N ALA A 171 -6.18 -2.44 -13.88
CA ALA A 171 -7.28 -3.27 -13.38
C ALA A 171 -7.70 -4.34 -14.42
N ARG A 172 -7.74 -4.00 -15.71
CA ARG A 172 -8.02 -4.94 -16.80
C ARG A 172 -6.95 -6.02 -16.91
N GLN A 173 -5.68 -5.65 -16.80
CA GLN A 173 -4.57 -6.61 -16.79
C GLN A 173 -4.70 -7.60 -15.62
N ILE A 174 -5.00 -7.11 -14.43
CA ILE A 174 -5.22 -7.96 -13.24
C ILE A 174 -6.43 -8.88 -13.47
N ALA A 175 -7.54 -8.34 -13.98
CA ALA A 175 -8.74 -9.13 -14.25
C ALA A 175 -8.47 -10.26 -15.25
N GLU A 176 -7.75 -9.98 -16.33
CA GLU A 176 -7.35 -10.99 -17.34
C GLU A 176 -6.46 -12.09 -16.73
N GLN A 177 -5.45 -11.69 -15.95
CA GLN A 177 -4.50 -12.63 -15.33
C GLN A 177 -5.16 -13.54 -14.28
N GLN A 178 -6.15 -13.01 -13.56
CA GLN A 178 -6.81 -13.71 -12.45
C GLN A 178 -8.17 -14.32 -12.83
N GLY A 179 -8.61 -14.16 -14.07
CA GLY A 179 -9.91 -14.65 -14.53
C GLY A 179 -11.08 -13.93 -13.88
N ALA A 180 -10.93 -12.65 -13.55
CA ALA A 180 -11.98 -11.81 -12.99
C ALA A 180 -12.80 -11.12 -14.08
N GLN A 181 -14.05 -10.77 -13.75
CA GLN A 181 -14.89 -9.93 -14.60
C GLN A 181 -14.63 -8.46 -14.28
N ILE A 182 -14.63 -7.60 -15.31
CA ILE A 182 -14.45 -6.16 -15.15
C ILE A 182 -15.47 -5.38 -15.97
N GLU A 183 -16.13 -4.44 -15.34
CA GLU A 183 -16.99 -3.43 -15.94
C GLU A 183 -16.38 -2.04 -15.68
N VAL A 184 -16.47 -1.15 -16.66
CA VAL A 184 -16.05 0.23 -16.51
C VAL A 184 -17.14 1.15 -17.00
N ILE A 185 -17.55 2.09 -16.14
CA ILE A 185 -18.56 3.11 -16.42
C ILE A 185 -17.83 4.45 -16.50
N ALA A 186 -17.78 5.09 -17.67
CA ALA A 186 -16.93 6.25 -17.91
C ALA A 186 -17.68 7.45 -18.51
N GLY A 187 -17.18 8.66 -18.21
CA GLY A 187 -17.71 9.91 -18.77
C GLY A 187 -19.19 10.12 -18.45
N ASP A 188 -19.96 10.43 -19.48
CA ASP A 188 -21.42 10.73 -19.33
C ASP A 188 -22.24 9.51 -18.88
N GLU A 189 -21.73 8.30 -19.08
CA GLU A 189 -22.42 7.09 -18.60
C GLU A 189 -22.47 7.06 -17.06
N LEU A 190 -21.58 7.72 -16.36
CA LEU A 190 -21.62 7.84 -14.91
C LEU A 190 -22.93 8.49 -14.44
N LEU A 191 -23.41 9.55 -15.13
CA LEU A 191 -24.68 10.18 -14.81
C LEU A 191 -25.86 9.25 -15.13
N ALA A 192 -25.84 8.59 -16.29
CA ALA A 192 -26.88 7.66 -16.72
C ALA A 192 -27.00 6.45 -15.77
N ARG A 193 -25.90 6.03 -15.15
CA ARG A 193 -25.82 4.91 -14.20
C ARG A 193 -25.86 5.36 -12.73
N ASN A 194 -26.24 6.62 -12.47
CA ASN A 194 -26.39 7.20 -11.13
C ASN A 194 -25.10 7.19 -10.29
N PHE A 195 -24.01 7.70 -10.86
CA PHE A 195 -22.76 8.02 -10.17
C PHE A 195 -22.43 9.52 -10.28
N PRO A 196 -23.33 10.40 -9.81
CA PRO A 196 -23.22 11.85 -10.03
C PRO A 196 -22.06 12.51 -9.27
N ALA A 197 -21.69 11.99 -8.10
CA ALA A 197 -20.60 12.54 -7.30
C ALA A 197 -19.22 12.23 -7.94
N ILE A 198 -19.04 11.05 -8.52
CA ILE A 198 -17.82 10.72 -9.28
C ILE A 198 -17.70 11.62 -10.50
N ASN A 199 -18.81 11.83 -11.24
CA ASN A 199 -18.83 12.74 -12.38
C ASN A 199 -18.52 14.18 -11.96
N ALA A 200 -19.13 14.69 -10.89
CA ALA A 200 -18.97 16.08 -10.42
C ALA A 200 -17.50 16.43 -10.15
N VAL A 201 -16.75 15.54 -9.50
CA VAL A 201 -15.33 15.77 -9.22
C VAL A 201 -14.49 15.72 -10.50
N GLY A 202 -14.73 14.72 -11.35
CA GLY A 202 -13.83 14.44 -12.48
C GLY A 202 -14.13 15.19 -13.77
N ARG A 203 -15.30 15.84 -13.90
CA ARG A 203 -15.78 16.45 -15.17
C ARG A 203 -14.95 17.62 -15.69
N ALA A 204 -14.11 18.23 -14.84
CA ALA A 204 -13.25 19.35 -15.26
C ALA A 204 -11.96 18.88 -15.96
N SER A 205 -11.58 17.61 -15.81
CA SER A 205 -10.40 17.06 -16.49
C SER A 205 -10.73 16.71 -17.94
N HIS A 206 -9.73 16.88 -18.82
CA HIS A 206 -9.80 16.35 -20.19
C HIS A 206 -9.77 14.81 -20.22
N ARG A 207 -9.46 14.17 -19.10
CA ARG A 207 -9.46 12.72 -18.91
C ARG A 207 -10.77 12.31 -18.25
N ALA A 208 -11.58 11.55 -18.98
CA ALA A 208 -12.93 11.17 -18.52
C ALA A 208 -12.88 10.43 -17.18
N PRO A 209 -13.67 10.88 -16.17
CA PRO A 209 -13.85 10.16 -14.91
C PRO A 209 -14.48 8.80 -15.16
N ARG A 210 -14.20 7.83 -14.27
CA ARG A 210 -14.77 6.48 -14.40
C ARG A 210 -14.90 5.75 -13.08
N LEU A 211 -15.86 4.84 -13.02
CA LEU A 211 -15.92 3.79 -12.01
C LEU A 211 -15.41 2.50 -12.63
N ILE A 212 -14.36 1.93 -12.05
CA ILE A 212 -13.81 0.63 -12.39
C ILE A 212 -14.38 -0.38 -11.40
N ALA A 213 -15.13 -1.38 -11.89
CA ALA A 213 -15.75 -2.42 -11.07
C ALA A 213 -15.22 -3.79 -11.49
N LEU A 214 -14.60 -4.55 -10.57
CA LEU A 214 -14.10 -5.89 -10.81
C LEU A 214 -14.81 -6.86 -9.89
N GLN A 215 -15.15 -8.04 -10.39
CA GLN A 215 -15.80 -9.13 -9.65
C GLN A 215 -15.04 -10.43 -9.85
N TRP A 216 -14.85 -11.19 -8.76
CA TRP A 216 -14.17 -12.47 -8.76
C TRP A 216 -14.75 -13.41 -7.68
N GLY A 217 -14.58 -14.72 -7.88
CA GLY A 217 -15.03 -15.75 -6.94
C GLY A 217 -16.48 -16.19 -7.14
N ALA A 218 -16.84 -17.32 -6.57
CA ALA A 218 -18.17 -17.92 -6.71
C ALA A 218 -19.21 -17.21 -5.83
N SER A 219 -20.47 -17.14 -6.30
CA SER A 219 -21.58 -16.44 -5.63
C SER A 219 -21.97 -17.00 -4.26
N GLY A 220 -21.62 -18.25 -3.95
CA GLY A 220 -21.91 -18.90 -2.67
C GLY A 220 -20.85 -18.69 -1.57
N LEU A 221 -19.77 -17.98 -1.89
CA LEU A 221 -18.69 -17.70 -0.94
C LEU A 221 -18.97 -16.40 -0.16
N PRO A 222 -18.37 -16.22 1.03
CA PRO A 222 -18.40 -14.94 1.75
C PRO A 222 -17.98 -13.79 0.85
N HIS A 223 -18.70 -12.67 0.92
CA HIS A 223 -18.50 -11.55 0.01
C HIS A 223 -17.74 -10.39 0.66
N VAL A 224 -16.61 -10.04 0.10
CA VAL A 224 -15.80 -8.89 0.50
C VAL A 224 -15.85 -7.82 -0.59
N ALA A 225 -16.18 -6.59 -0.23
CA ALA A 225 -16.05 -5.44 -1.12
C ALA A 225 -14.83 -4.59 -0.73
N LEU A 226 -13.96 -4.33 -1.70
CA LEU A 226 -12.84 -3.41 -1.57
C LEU A 226 -13.15 -2.13 -2.35
N VAL A 227 -12.97 -0.98 -1.73
CA VAL A 227 -13.17 0.32 -2.37
C VAL A 227 -11.87 1.12 -2.26
N GLY A 228 -11.41 1.71 -3.36
CA GLY A 228 -10.16 2.47 -3.36
C GLY A 228 -10.30 3.87 -3.95
N LYS A 229 -9.97 4.93 -3.20
CA LYS A 229 -9.90 6.30 -3.73
C LYS A 229 -8.93 6.35 -4.90
N GLY A 230 -9.41 6.72 -6.09
CA GLY A 230 -8.66 6.76 -7.33
C GLY A 230 -8.47 8.18 -7.90
N VAL A 231 -8.20 9.18 -7.05
CA VAL A 231 -7.89 10.54 -7.51
C VAL A 231 -6.47 10.57 -8.05
N CYS A 232 -6.32 10.43 -9.38
CA CYS A 232 -5.02 10.27 -10.05
C CYS A 232 -4.12 11.50 -9.92
N PHE A 233 -4.72 12.69 -9.79
CA PHE A 233 -4.05 13.92 -9.39
C PHE A 233 -5.06 14.84 -8.69
N ASP A 234 -4.63 15.46 -7.61
CA ASP A 234 -5.44 16.40 -6.86
C ASP A 234 -4.82 17.79 -6.84
N THR A 235 -5.44 18.73 -7.57
CA THR A 235 -5.07 20.14 -7.54
C THR A 235 -5.67 20.90 -6.37
N GLY A 236 -6.63 20.28 -5.65
CA GLY A 236 -7.55 20.94 -4.73
C GLY A 236 -8.82 21.46 -5.40
N GLY A 237 -8.93 21.33 -6.73
CA GLY A 237 -10.01 21.97 -7.49
C GLY A 237 -9.87 23.49 -7.46
N LEU A 238 -10.97 24.19 -7.25
CA LEU A 238 -10.96 25.66 -7.15
C LEU A 238 -10.41 26.17 -5.80
N ASP A 239 -10.44 25.35 -4.75
CA ASP A 239 -9.70 25.59 -3.50
C ASP A 239 -8.27 25.10 -3.64
N ILE A 240 -7.55 25.72 -4.58
CA ILE A 240 -6.25 25.26 -5.10
C ILE A 240 -5.19 25.10 -4.02
N LYS A 241 -4.53 23.97 -4.03
CA LYS A 241 -3.41 23.67 -3.11
C LYS A 241 -2.21 24.60 -3.36
N PRO A 242 -1.46 24.98 -2.31
CA PRO A 242 -0.15 25.60 -2.50
C PRO A 242 0.83 24.62 -3.18
N ALA A 243 1.89 25.15 -3.81
CA ALA A 243 2.80 24.39 -4.64
C ALA A 243 3.44 23.17 -3.93
N ASP A 244 3.85 23.32 -2.69
CA ASP A 244 4.41 22.26 -1.85
C ASP A 244 3.36 21.21 -1.46
N GLY A 245 2.13 21.61 -1.19
CA GLY A 245 0.99 20.73 -0.95
C GLY A 245 0.58 19.93 -2.20
N MET A 246 0.72 20.51 -3.38
CA MET A 246 0.34 19.88 -4.66
C MET A 246 1.43 18.93 -5.20
N ARG A 247 2.70 19.18 -4.89
CA ARG A 247 3.87 18.52 -5.51
C ARG A 247 3.80 17.00 -5.59
N ASN A 248 3.25 16.36 -4.57
CA ASN A 248 3.18 14.90 -4.46
C ASN A 248 1.77 14.34 -4.71
N MET A 249 0.83 15.13 -5.25
CA MET A 249 -0.57 14.70 -5.40
C MET A 249 -0.80 13.64 -6.48
N LYS A 250 0.23 13.20 -7.22
CA LYS A 250 0.20 11.94 -7.97
C LYS A 250 -0.05 10.72 -7.07
N LYS A 251 0.20 10.84 -5.74
CA LYS A 251 -0.04 9.80 -4.75
C LYS A 251 -1.51 9.66 -4.36
N ASP A 252 -2.37 10.57 -4.80
CA ASP A 252 -3.74 10.66 -4.28
C ASP A 252 -4.68 9.55 -4.79
N MET A 253 -4.18 8.70 -5.64
CA MET A 253 -4.74 7.41 -6.01
C MET A 253 -4.16 6.24 -5.18
N GLY A 254 -3.45 6.52 -4.10
CA GLY A 254 -2.85 5.52 -3.22
C GLY A 254 -3.88 4.57 -2.61
N GLY A 255 -5.10 5.03 -2.36
CA GLY A 255 -6.20 4.17 -1.93
C GLY A 255 -6.55 3.12 -2.98
N ALA A 256 -6.69 3.52 -4.25
CA ALA A 256 -6.91 2.60 -5.37
C ALA A 256 -5.75 1.63 -5.55
N ALA A 257 -4.51 2.11 -5.39
CA ALA A 257 -3.32 1.26 -5.49
C ALA A 257 -3.32 0.14 -4.43
N HIS A 258 -3.70 0.45 -3.16
CA HIS A 258 -3.83 -0.54 -2.10
C HIS A 258 -4.97 -1.53 -2.38
N ALA A 259 -6.15 -1.03 -2.76
CA ALA A 259 -7.31 -1.89 -3.06
C ALA A 259 -7.05 -2.83 -4.24
N LEU A 260 -6.40 -2.35 -5.32
CA LEU A 260 -5.97 -3.16 -6.47
C LEU A 260 -4.95 -4.23 -6.08
N ALA A 261 -3.90 -3.85 -5.34
CA ALA A 261 -2.86 -4.78 -4.94
C ALA A 261 -3.40 -5.86 -3.98
N LEU A 262 -4.30 -5.48 -3.05
CA LEU A 262 -4.96 -6.44 -2.17
C LEU A 262 -5.88 -7.38 -2.95
N ALA A 263 -6.66 -6.85 -3.91
CA ALA A 263 -7.52 -7.67 -4.77
C ALA A 263 -6.69 -8.69 -5.59
N GLU A 264 -5.61 -8.23 -6.23
CA GLU A 264 -4.69 -9.10 -6.97
C GLU A 264 -4.11 -10.21 -6.07
N LEU A 265 -3.67 -9.87 -4.85
CA LEU A 265 -3.12 -10.82 -3.89
C LEU A 265 -4.17 -11.85 -3.41
N VAL A 266 -5.39 -11.41 -3.08
CA VAL A 266 -6.51 -12.28 -2.70
C VAL A 266 -6.82 -13.29 -3.81
N MET A 267 -6.86 -12.85 -5.06
CA MET A 267 -7.13 -13.68 -6.23
C MET A 267 -5.96 -14.63 -6.51
N ALA A 268 -4.72 -14.16 -6.50
CA ALA A 268 -3.51 -14.97 -6.71
C ALA A 268 -3.38 -16.09 -5.67
N ARG A 269 -3.73 -15.81 -4.41
CA ARG A 269 -3.72 -16.79 -3.30
C ARG A 269 -5.02 -17.59 -3.21
N LYS A 270 -6.00 -17.31 -4.09
CA LYS A 270 -7.29 -18.03 -4.16
C LYS A 270 -8.00 -18.12 -2.81
N LEU A 271 -8.06 -17.01 -2.06
CA LEU A 271 -8.80 -17.02 -0.81
C LEU A 271 -10.26 -17.45 -1.06
N PRO A 272 -10.88 -18.26 -0.17
CA PRO A 272 -12.22 -18.78 -0.37
C PRO A 272 -13.30 -17.71 -0.09
N LEU A 273 -13.32 -16.66 -0.93
CA LEU A 273 -14.25 -15.54 -0.84
C LEU A 273 -14.69 -15.07 -2.24
N ARG A 274 -15.80 -14.37 -2.28
CA ARG A 274 -16.23 -13.58 -3.44
C ARG A 274 -15.71 -12.16 -3.24
N LEU A 275 -15.15 -11.58 -4.29
CA LEU A 275 -14.54 -10.24 -4.24
C LEU A 275 -15.27 -9.29 -5.19
N THR A 276 -15.61 -8.11 -4.70
CA THR A 276 -15.92 -6.93 -5.51
C THR A 276 -14.86 -5.85 -5.23
N LEU A 277 -14.27 -5.29 -6.29
CA LEU A 277 -13.37 -4.13 -6.18
C LEU A 277 -13.99 -2.96 -6.93
N LEU A 278 -14.07 -1.79 -6.29
CA LEU A 278 -14.61 -0.56 -6.87
C LEU A 278 -13.59 0.57 -6.76
N ILE A 279 -13.27 1.19 -7.89
CA ILE A 279 -12.34 2.32 -7.94
C ILE A 279 -12.98 3.47 -8.68
N PRO A 280 -13.44 4.52 -7.99
CA PRO A 280 -13.78 5.80 -8.61
C PRO A 280 -12.48 6.51 -9.03
N ALA A 281 -12.16 6.45 -10.32
CA ALA A 281 -10.92 7.00 -10.88
C ALA A 281 -11.21 8.34 -11.57
N VAL A 282 -10.59 9.41 -11.06
CA VAL A 282 -10.81 10.80 -11.50
C VAL A 282 -9.51 11.61 -11.43
N GLU A 283 -9.51 12.81 -11.99
CA GLU A 283 -8.60 13.90 -11.62
C GLU A 283 -9.42 15.04 -11.03
N ASN A 284 -9.02 15.58 -9.89
CA ASN A 284 -9.56 16.83 -9.36
C ASN A 284 -8.83 17.99 -10.05
N ALA A 285 -9.36 18.42 -11.18
CA ALA A 285 -8.70 19.39 -12.06
C ALA A 285 -9.38 20.77 -12.00
N ILE A 286 -8.61 21.79 -12.34
CA ILE A 286 -9.10 23.13 -12.58
C ILE A 286 -9.59 23.20 -14.03
N GLY A 287 -10.79 23.71 -14.24
CA GLY A 287 -11.36 23.84 -15.57
C GLY A 287 -12.70 24.57 -15.56
N PRO A 288 -13.29 24.82 -16.73
CA PRO A 288 -14.57 25.53 -16.83
C PRO A 288 -15.72 24.77 -16.16
N ASP A 289 -15.63 23.45 -16.13
CA ASP A 289 -16.66 22.57 -15.57
C ASP A 289 -16.34 22.10 -14.14
N ALA A 290 -15.30 22.67 -13.50
CA ALA A 290 -14.95 22.34 -12.11
C ALA A 290 -16.13 22.60 -11.18
N PHE A 291 -16.38 21.67 -10.25
CA PHE A 291 -17.35 21.88 -9.19
C PHE A 291 -16.86 22.98 -8.24
N ARG A 292 -17.80 23.74 -7.65
CA ARG A 292 -17.52 25.00 -6.97
C ARG A 292 -17.89 24.93 -5.50
N PRO A 293 -17.18 25.66 -4.62
CA PRO A 293 -17.68 25.92 -3.27
C PRO A 293 -19.09 26.53 -3.30
N GLY A 294 -19.99 26.01 -2.46
CA GLY A 294 -21.39 26.42 -2.39
C GLY A 294 -22.32 25.70 -3.39
N GLU A 295 -21.81 24.87 -4.29
CA GLU A 295 -22.67 23.99 -5.11
C GLU A 295 -23.22 22.85 -4.28
N VAL A 296 -24.44 22.42 -4.64
CA VAL A 296 -25.05 21.21 -4.08
C VAL A 296 -25.07 20.13 -5.13
N ILE A 297 -24.44 18.99 -4.83
CA ILE A 297 -24.40 17.84 -5.72
C ILE A 297 -25.33 16.72 -5.23
N ALA A 298 -25.86 15.96 -6.16
CA ALA A 298 -26.54 14.71 -5.88
C ALA A 298 -25.54 13.59 -5.63
N THR A 299 -25.95 12.55 -4.91
CA THR A 299 -25.18 11.32 -4.72
C THR A 299 -26.01 10.11 -5.12
N ARG A 300 -25.35 8.96 -5.36
CA ARG A 300 -26.03 7.70 -5.67
C ARG A 300 -27.06 7.30 -4.62
N GLN A 301 -26.81 7.56 -3.36
CA GLN A 301 -27.71 7.25 -2.24
C GLN A 301 -28.97 8.14 -2.22
N GLY A 302 -28.98 9.23 -2.99
CA GLY A 302 -30.06 10.21 -3.02
C GLY A 302 -29.90 11.36 -2.03
N LEU A 303 -28.86 11.36 -1.20
CA LEU A 303 -28.52 12.51 -0.36
C LEU A 303 -27.91 13.62 -1.22
N SER A 304 -28.24 14.87 -0.85
CA SER A 304 -27.60 16.07 -1.40
C SER A 304 -26.39 16.48 -0.55
N VAL A 305 -25.32 16.91 -1.21
CA VAL A 305 -24.07 17.32 -0.54
C VAL A 305 -23.70 18.73 -0.96
N GLU A 306 -23.62 19.66 -0.01
CA GLU A 306 -23.04 20.97 -0.22
C GLU A 306 -21.51 20.84 -0.30
N ILE A 307 -20.91 21.44 -1.32
CA ILE A 307 -19.47 21.51 -1.49
C ILE A 307 -18.95 22.72 -0.72
N ASP A 308 -18.48 22.49 0.49
CA ASP A 308 -17.85 23.51 1.33
C ASP A 308 -16.35 23.67 0.98
N ASN A 309 -15.72 22.59 0.48
CA ASN A 309 -14.32 22.59 0.09
C ASN A 309 -14.10 21.62 -1.08
N THR A 310 -13.61 22.12 -2.21
CA THR A 310 -13.28 21.29 -3.40
C THR A 310 -12.03 20.43 -3.20
N ASP A 311 -11.20 20.71 -2.20
CA ASP A 311 -10.03 19.90 -1.78
C ASP A 311 -10.42 18.73 -0.83
N ALA A 312 -11.73 18.54 -0.62
CA ALA A 312 -12.30 17.38 0.06
C ALA A 312 -13.05 16.47 -0.94
N GLU A 313 -12.50 16.30 -2.12
CA GLU A 313 -13.04 15.57 -3.27
C GLU A 313 -13.04 14.05 -3.06
N GLY A 314 -12.02 13.53 -2.34
CA GLY A 314 -11.83 12.09 -2.13
C GLY A 314 -13.03 11.43 -1.47
N ARG A 315 -13.61 12.05 -0.45
CA ARG A 315 -14.84 11.54 0.19
C ARG A 315 -16.06 11.67 -0.71
N VAL A 316 -16.05 12.65 -1.61
CA VAL A 316 -17.13 12.85 -2.58
C VAL A 316 -17.14 11.73 -3.63
N VAL A 317 -16.01 11.35 -4.19
CA VAL A 317 -15.96 10.21 -5.13
C VAL A 317 -16.23 8.87 -4.44
N LEU A 318 -15.82 8.74 -3.17
CA LEU A 318 -16.04 7.51 -2.41
C LEU A 318 -17.51 7.29 -2.02
N CYS A 319 -18.30 8.35 -1.84
CA CYS A 319 -19.68 8.19 -1.40
C CYS A 319 -20.53 7.35 -2.39
N ASP A 320 -20.40 7.59 -3.69
CA ASP A 320 -21.10 6.81 -4.72
C ASP A 320 -20.60 5.36 -4.76
N ALA A 321 -19.28 5.16 -4.65
CA ALA A 321 -18.68 3.82 -4.67
C ALA A 321 -19.06 3.00 -3.43
N LEU A 322 -19.07 3.59 -2.23
CA LEU A 322 -19.49 2.94 -0.99
C LEU A 322 -20.98 2.58 -1.01
N THR A 323 -21.83 3.48 -1.52
CA THR A 323 -23.26 3.18 -1.72
C THR A 323 -23.44 1.98 -2.66
N TYR A 324 -22.71 1.98 -3.79
CA TYR A 324 -22.79 0.88 -4.77
C TYR A 324 -22.24 -0.44 -4.20
N ALA A 325 -21.20 -0.38 -3.38
CA ALA A 325 -20.71 -1.55 -2.64
C ALA A 325 -21.78 -2.11 -1.70
N GLY A 326 -22.45 -1.25 -0.94
CA GLY A 326 -23.50 -1.65 0.00
C GLY A 326 -24.73 -2.26 -0.68
N GLU A 327 -25.10 -1.81 -1.87
CA GLU A 327 -26.20 -2.39 -2.69
C GLU A 327 -25.96 -3.86 -3.04
N GLN A 328 -24.70 -4.30 -3.09
CA GLN A 328 -24.33 -5.69 -3.36
C GLN A 328 -24.34 -6.58 -2.10
N THR A 329 -24.68 -6.02 -0.95
CA THR A 329 -24.80 -6.70 0.36
C THR A 329 -23.60 -7.59 0.72
N PRO A 330 -22.35 -7.07 0.71
CA PRO A 330 -21.19 -7.84 1.09
C PRO A 330 -21.19 -8.11 2.63
N ASP A 331 -20.45 -9.14 3.06
CA ASP A 331 -20.25 -9.42 4.49
C ASP A 331 -19.43 -8.30 5.16
N ILE A 332 -18.42 -7.79 4.45
CA ILE A 332 -17.62 -6.64 4.87
C ILE A 332 -17.28 -5.72 3.70
N VAL A 333 -17.17 -4.43 4.00
CA VAL A 333 -16.63 -3.40 3.09
C VAL A 333 -15.35 -2.86 3.71
N LEU A 334 -14.26 -2.88 2.95
CA LEU A 334 -13.00 -2.23 3.30
C LEU A 334 -12.72 -1.12 2.29
N ASP A 335 -12.49 0.09 2.75
CA ASP A 335 -12.05 1.15 1.85
C ASP A 335 -10.69 1.73 2.25
N PHE A 336 -9.95 2.12 1.23
CA PHE A 336 -8.61 2.69 1.33
C PHE A 336 -8.61 4.06 0.65
N ALA A 337 -8.12 5.06 1.35
CA ALA A 337 -8.01 6.39 0.76
C ALA A 337 -6.82 7.17 1.33
N THR A 338 -6.18 7.95 0.49
CA THR A 338 -5.30 9.05 0.87
C THR A 338 -6.17 10.26 1.19
N LEU A 339 -6.91 10.16 2.32
CA LEU A 339 -8.08 11.01 2.50
C LEU A 339 -7.76 12.33 3.19
N THR A 340 -6.96 12.30 4.27
CA THR A 340 -6.76 13.51 5.07
C THR A 340 -5.31 13.76 5.46
N GLY A 341 -4.88 15.03 5.37
CA GLY A 341 -3.66 15.48 6.05
C GLY A 341 -3.78 15.41 7.57
N ALA A 342 -5.00 15.45 8.10
CA ALA A 342 -5.27 15.42 9.53
C ALA A 342 -4.88 14.08 10.18
N ALA A 343 -5.12 12.95 9.52
CA ALA A 343 -4.67 11.63 9.99
C ALA A 343 -3.14 11.59 10.12
N ARG A 344 -2.42 12.07 9.11
CA ARG A 344 -0.95 12.16 9.13
C ARG A 344 -0.43 13.07 10.23
N ILE A 345 -1.08 14.20 10.49
CA ILE A 345 -0.69 15.11 11.58
C ILE A 345 -0.91 14.44 12.95
N ALA A 346 -1.97 13.63 13.08
CA ALA A 346 -2.29 12.95 14.33
C ALA A 346 -1.38 11.76 14.63
N LEU A 347 -1.08 10.92 13.61
CA LEU A 347 -0.41 9.63 13.78
C LEU A 347 0.98 9.56 13.13
N GLY A 348 1.40 10.60 12.43
CA GLY A 348 2.65 10.61 11.67
C GLY A 348 2.51 9.93 10.29
N PRO A 349 3.61 9.87 9.51
CA PRO A 349 3.58 9.35 8.15
C PRO A 349 3.58 7.83 8.06
N ASP A 350 3.93 7.12 9.13
CA ASP A 350 4.17 5.67 9.10
C ASP A 350 2.99 4.84 9.60
N LEU A 351 2.03 5.45 10.29
CA LEU A 351 0.94 4.76 10.97
C LEU A 351 -0.42 5.18 10.38
N PRO A 352 -1.03 4.34 9.52
CA PRO A 352 -2.35 4.63 8.95
C PRO A 352 -3.46 4.69 10.02
N ALA A 353 -4.45 5.55 9.78
CA ALA A 353 -5.61 5.67 10.64
C ALA A 353 -6.73 4.72 10.20
N LEU A 354 -7.11 3.79 11.07
CA LEU A 354 -8.23 2.89 10.89
C LEU A 354 -9.49 3.47 11.54
N PHE A 355 -10.59 3.51 10.81
CA PHE A 355 -11.94 3.74 11.34
C PHE A 355 -12.80 2.53 11.02
N ALA A 356 -13.62 2.08 11.96
CA ALA A 356 -14.50 0.94 11.74
C ALA A 356 -15.76 1.06 12.60
N ASN A 357 -16.87 0.61 12.04
CA ASN A 357 -18.16 0.52 12.75
C ASN A 357 -18.39 -0.85 13.42
N ASP A 358 -17.46 -1.81 13.24
CA ASP A 358 -17.47 -3.13 13.84
C ASP A 358 -16.17 -3.36 14.61
N ASP A 359 -16.26 -3.63 15.91
CA ASP A 359 -15.11 -3.78 16.80
C ASP A 359 -14.30 -5.04 16.50
N ALA A 360 -14.95 -6.13 16.12
CA ALA A 360 -14.27 -7.38 15.79
C ALA A 360 -13.43 -7.22 14.52
N LEU A 361 -13.99 -6.55 13.49
CA LEU A 361 -13.26 -6.23 12.25
C LEU A 361 -12.03 -5.38 12.53
N ALA A 362 -12.17 -4.33 13.34
CA ALA A 362 -11.06 -3.46 13.72
C ALA A 362 -9.96 -4.21 14.47
N ASN A 363 -10.33 -5.01 15.48
CA ASN A 363 -9.38 -5.75 16.30
C ASN A 363 -8.64 -6.82 15.50
N ASP A 364 -9.32 -7.54 14.61
CA ASP A 364 -8.69 -8.53 13.73
C ASP A 364 -7.63 -7.87 12.83
N TRP A 365 -7.93 -6.67 12.27
CA TRP A 365 -6.98 -5.98 11.42
C TRP A 365 -5.77 -5.45 12.20
N ILE A 366 -5.98 -4.88 13.38
CA ILE A 366 -4.88 -4.43 14.26
C ILE A 366 -3.98 -5.60 14.64
N THR A 367 -4.57 -6.73 15.09
CA THR A 367 -3.82 -7.94 15.47
C THR A 367 -3.00 -8.48 14.28
N ALA A 368 -3.59 -8.49 13.09
CA ALA A 368 -2.88 -8.86 11.86
C ALA A 368 -1.72 -7.89 11.57
N GLY A 369 -1.92 -6.59 11.80
CA GLY A 369 -0.88 -5.56 11.65
C GLY A 369 0.32 -5.77 12.57
N GLU A 370 0.06 -6.09 13.82
CA GLU A 370 1.12 -6.41 14.80
C GLU A 370 1.91 -7.66 14.37
N ARG A 371 1.20 -8.73 13.97
CA ARG A 371 1.80 -9.99 13.55
C ARG A 371 2.66 -9.83 12.28
N THR A 372 2.22 -9.04 11.31
CA THR A 372 2.91 -8.84 10.03
C THR A 372 3.93 -7.70 10.04
N ARG A 373 4.12 -7.02 11.18
CA ARG A 373 4.97 -5.80 11.28
C ARG A 373 4.54 -4.73 10.26
N ASP A 374 3.23 -4.59 10.06
CA ASP A 374 2.59 -3.63 9.15
C ASP A 374 1.47 -2.88 9.93
N PRO A 375 1.85 -2.07 10.92
CA PRO A 375 0.96 -1.54 11.94
C PRO A 375 -0.06 -0.53 11.39
N LEU A 376 -1.17 -0.41 12.10
CA LEU A 376 -2.21 0.60 11.90
C LEU A 376 -2.81 0.98 13.26
N TRP A 377 -3.46 2.14 13.34
CA TRP A 377 -4.00 2.63 14.60
C TRP A 377 -5.47 3.00 14.48
N ARG A 378 -6.32 2.49 15.39
CA ARG A 378 -7.75 2.77 15.39
C ARG A 378 -8.05 4.15 15.94
N MET A 379 -8.81 4.93 15.16
CA MET A 379 -9.36 6.23 15.52
C MET A 379 -10.88 6.11 15.77
N PRO A 380 -11.48 6.98 16.60
CA PRO A 380 -12.89 6.88 16.94
C PRO A 380 -13.80 7.44 15.85
N LEU A 381 -14.94 6.78 15.61
CA LEU A 381 -16.11 7.37 14.93
C LEU A 381 -16.93 8.16 15.95
N TRP A 382 -16.49 9.37 16.32
CA TRP A 382 -17.15 10.21 17.33
C TRP A 382 -18.35 10.94 16.74
N ARG A 383 -19.51 10.28 16.69
CA ARG A 383 -20.74 10.77 16.03
C ARG A 383 -21.22 12.16 16.45
N PRO A 384 -21.02 12.69 17.67
CA PRO A 384 -21.32 14.08 17.96
C PRO A 384 -20.65 15.11 17.04
N TYR A 385 -19.55 14.74 16.33
CA TYR A 385 -18.91 15.61 15.35
C TYR A 385 -19.62 15.66 14.00
N LEU A 386 -20.68 14.87 13.77
CA LEU A 386 -21.56 15.05 12.61
C LEU A 386 -22.10 16.47 12.49
N ARG A 387 -22.24 17.20 13.62
CA ARG A 387 -22.62 18.62 13.60
C ARG A 387 -21.67 19.51 12.76
N TYR A 388 -20.41 19.09 12.56
CA TYR A 388 -19.46 19.83 11.72
C TYR A 388 -19.71 19.63 10.22
N LEU A 389 -20.55 18.67 9.85
CA LEU A 389 -20.94 18.39 8.48
C LEU A 389 -22.37 18.88 8.18
N ASN A 390 -22.99 19.66 9.08
CA ASN A 390 -24.31 20.23 8.83
C ASN A 390 -24.25 21.26 7.71
N SER A 391 -25.20 21.20 6.80
CA SER A 391 -25.47 22.21 5.78
C SER A 391 -26.80 22.94 6.07
N GLY A 392 -26.87 24.17 5.64
CA GLY A 392 -28.14 24.95 5.66
C GLY A 392 -29.00 24.76 4.42
N ILE A 393 -28.45 24.12 3.36
CA ILE A 393 -29.08 24.01 2.03
C ILE A 393 -29.06 22.60 1.44
N ALA A 394 -28.37 21.66 2.09
CA ALA A 394 -28.25 20.25 1.66
C ALA A 394 -28.38 19.32 2.87
N ASP A 395 -28.44 18.01 2.63
CA ASP A 395 -28.49 17.01 3.70
C ASP A 395 -27.20 16.97 4.54
N LEU A 396 -26.06 17.27 3.93
CA LEU A 396 -24.78 17.44 4.61
C LEU A 396 -23.79 18.24 3.75
N ALA A 397 -22.72 18.74 4.39
CA ALA A 397 -21.58 19.35 3.71
C ALA A 397 -20.42 18.35 3.57
N ASN A 398 -19.58 18.50 2.51
CA ASN A 398 -18.42 17.62 2.32
C ASN A 398 -17.23 17.96 3.23
N ALA A 399 -17.22 19.16 3.81
CA ALA A 399 -16.21 19.63 4.75
C ALA A 399 -16.86 20.45 5.86
N GLY A 400 -16.07 20.93 6.80
CA GLY A 400 -16.56 21.74 7.92
C GLY A 400 -15.39 22.23 8.77
N SER A 401 -15.46 22.04 10.08
CA SER A 401 -14.44 22.51 11.02
C SER A 401 -13.04 22.00 10.69
N ARG A 402 -12.02 22.83 10.93
CA ARG A 402 -10.60 22.41 10.91
C ARG A 402 -10.28 21.39 12.01
N MET A 403 -11.13 21.29 13.04
CA MET A 403 -10.94 20.34 14.13
C MET A 403 -11.42 18.96 13.73
N ALA A 404 -10.70 17.92 14.19
CA ALA A 404 -11.05 16.51 13.99
C ALA A 404 -11.22 16.08 12.52
N GLY A 405 -10.43 16.65 11.60
CA GLY A 405 -10.61 16.46 10.15
C GLY A 405 -10.63 15.02 9.68
N ALA A 406 -9.79 14.13 10.27
CA ALA A 406 -9.82 12.71 9.96
C ALA A 406 -11.11 12.02 10.45
N VAL A 407 -11.58 12.38 11.65
CA VAL A 407 -12.82 11.82 12.23
C VAL A 407 -14.05 12.27 11.44
N THR A 408 -14.13 13.54 11.07
CA THR A 408 -15.27 14.06 10.28
C THR A 408 -15.28 13.49 8.87
N ALA A 409 -14.10 13.25 8.26
CA ALA A 409 -14.01 12.58 6.98
C ALA A 409 -14.54 11.13 7.03
N ALA A 410 -14.14 10.37 8.04
CA ALA A 410 -14.64 9.01 8.24
C ALA A 410 -16.15 8.99 8.55
N LEU A 411 -16.66 9.94 9.35
CA LEU A 411 -18.09 10.08 9.63
C LEU A 411 -18.88 10.45 8.36
N TYR A 412 -18.30 11.26 7.46
CA TYR A 412 -18.91 11.52 6.15
C TYR A 412 -19.05 10.21 5.35
N LEU A 413 -17.98 9.41 5.26
CA LEU A 413 -18.04 8.13 4.54
C LEU A 413 -19.05 7.16 5.17
N GLU A 414 -19.11 7.07 6.51
CA GLU A 414 -20.08 6.22 7.22
C GLU A 414 -21.54 6.50 6.82
N ARG A 415 -21.89 7.75 6.43
CA ARG A 415 -23.24 8.13 5.97
C ARG A 415 -23.65 7.40 4.69
N PHE A 416 -22.71 6.96 3.88
CA PHE A 416 -22.93 6.30 2.58
C PHE A 416 -22.76 4.77 2.66
N VAL A 417 -22.54 4.25 3.86
CA VAL A 417 -22.53 2.81 4.15
C VAL A 417 -23.87 2.43 4.79
N PRO A 418 -24.56 1.36 4.32
CA PRO A 418 -25.77 0.88 4.98
C PRO A 418 -25.54 0.60 6.47
N THR A 419 -26.51 0.96 7.33
CA THR A 419 -26.35 0.88 8.79
C THR A 419 -25.98 -0.51 9.33
N GLN A 420 -26.42 -1.56 8.65
CA GLN A 420 -26.13 -2.96 9.04
C GLN A 420 -24.84 -3.50 8.43
N GLN A 421 -24.21 -2.75 7.53
CA GLN A 421 -23.01 -3.15 6.81
C GLN A 421 -21.78 -3.00 7.70
N LYS A 422 -21.03 -4.10 7.91
CA LYS A 422 -19.71 -4.02 8.52
C LYS A 422 -18.75 -3.32 7.59
N TRP A 423 -18.12 -2.27 8.08
CA TRP A 423 -17.27 -1.41 7.29
C TRP A 423 -16.02 -0.96 8.08
N ALA A 424 -14.91 -0.88 7.37
CA ALA A 424 -13.69 -0.27 7.86
C ALA A 424 -13.04 0.59 6.77
N HIS A 425 -12.61 1.78 7.15
CA HIS A 425 -11.89 2.76 6.36
C HIS A 425 -10.45 2.87 6.84
N LEU A 426 -9.50 2.82 5.91
CA LEU A 426 -8.09 3.05 6.18
C LEU A 426 -7.62 4.32 5.49
N ASP A 427 -7.35 5.37 6.28
CA ASP A 427 -6.75 6.62 5.80
C ASP A 427 -5.23 6.45 5.73
N VAL A 428 -4.71 6.26 4.52
CA VAL A 428 -3.31 5.95 4.26
C VAL A 428 -2.57 7.16 3.71
N TYR A 429 -1.32 7.36 4.11
CA TYR A 429 -0.47 8.36 3.47
C TYR A 429 0.04 7.91 2.10
N ALA A 430 0.25 6.59 1.91
CA ALA A 430 0.77 5.95 0.71
C ALA A 430 2.09 6.52 0.20
N TRP A 431 2.86 7.18 1.05
CA TRP A 431 4.10 7.86 0.71
C TRP A 431 5.13 7.76 1.83
N ASN A 432 6.41 7.65 1.45
CA ASN A 432 7.55 7.74 2.35
C ASN A 432 8.41 8.96 2.00
N ASP A 433 8.67 9.81 2.98
CA ASP A 433 9.37 11.09 2.78
C ASP A 433 10.89 10.96 2.85
N SER A 434 11.42 9.91 3.49
CA SER A 434 12.85 9.75 3.77
C SER A 434 13.39 8.40 3.33
N ASP A 435 14.66 8.36 2.91
CA ASP A 435 15.32 7.10 2.57
C ASP A 435 15.60 6.27 3.84
N ARG A 436 15.02 5.09 3.89
CA ARG A 436 15.21 4.10 4.95
C ARG A 436 15.39 2.71 4.33
N PRO A 437 16.09 1.78 4.99
CA PRO A 437 16.21 0.41 4.50
C PRO A 437 14.85 -0.19 4.12
N GLY A 438 14.69 -0.60 2.86
CA GLY A 438 13.45 -1.15 2.33
C GLY A 438 12.32 -0.16 2.10
N ARG A 439 12.51 1.11 2.45
CA ARG A 439 11.54 2.20 2.28
C ARG A 439 12.18 3.40 1.63
N PRO A 440 12.45 3.36 0.31
CA PRO A 440 12.96 4.52 -0.41
C PRO A 440 11.90 5.64 -0.46
N PRO A 441 12.31 6.91 -0.65
CA PRO A 441 11.37 8.01 -0.84
C PRO A 441 10.43 7.74 -2.01
N GLY A 442 9.14 8.00 -1.81
CA GLY A 442 8.12 7.75 -2.83
C GLY A 442 6.96 6.92 -2.34
N GLY A 443 6.26 6.25 -3.27
CA GLY A 443 5.12 5.40 -2.97
C GLY A 443 5.45 4.30 -1.96
N GLU A 444 4.53 4.07 -1.02
CA GLU A 444 4.68 3.07 0.04
C GLU A 444 3.38 2.32 0.29
N ALA A 445 3.50 1.00 0.45
CA ALA A 445 2.39 0.14 0.87
C ALA A 445 2.29 0.15 2.40
N MET A 446 1.10 0.48 2.92
CA MET A 446 0.86 0.65 4.36
C MET A 446 -0.34 -0.19 4.78
N ALA A 447 -0.19 -1.02 5.81
CA ALA A 447 -1.19 -1.94 6.33
C ALA A 447 -1.83 -2.87 5.25
N LEU A 448 -1.15 -3.04 4.11
CA LEU A 448 -1.58 -3.95 3.04
C LEU A 448 -1.40 -5.42 3.44
N ARG A 449 -0.24 -5.76 4.03
CA ARG A 449 0.06 -7.10 4.54
C ARG A 449 -0.87 -7.44 5.70
N ALA A 450 -1.13 -6.45 6.55
CA ALA A 450 -2.11 -6.57 7.63
C ALA A 450 -3.52 -6.87 7.10
N ALA A 451 -3.96 -6.17 6.04
CA ALA A 451 -5.27 -6.40 5.43
C ALA A 451 -5.38 -7.82 4.85
N PHE A 452 -4.35 -8.27 4.13
CA PHE A 452 -4.33 -9.62 3.57
C PHE A 452 -4.36 -10.70 4.67
N GLU A 453 -3.53 -10.55 5.70
CA GLU A 453 -3.47 -11.50 6.80
C GLU A 453 -4.77 -11.54 7.62
N MET A 454 -5.42 -10.39 7.82
CA MET A 454 -6.74 -10.30 8.43
C MET A 454 -7.79 -11.06 7.60
N LEU A 455 -7.82 -10.86 6.27
CA LEU A 455 -8.75 -11.58 5.39
C LEU A 455 -8.48 -13.09 5.40
N LYS A 456 -7.22 -13.51 5.33
CA LYS A 456 -6.83 -14.92 5.42
C LYS A 456 -7.27 -15.57 6.75
N GLY A 457 -7.15 -14.84 7.84
CA GLY A 457 -7.60 -15.31 9.16
C GLY A 457 -9.14 -15.41 9.29
N ARG A 458 -9.87 -14.50 8.65
CA ARG A 458 -11.35 -14.50 8.68
C ARG A 458 -11.97 -15.52 7.72
N TYR A 459 -11.30 -15.79 6.61
CA TYR A 459 -11.75 -16.70 5.54
C TYR A 459 -10.70 -17.78 5.28
N PRO A 460 -10.52 -18.71 6.22
CA PRO A 460 -9.53 -19.78 6.07
C PRO A 460 -9.93 -20.74 4.96
N ALA A 461 -8.91 -21.32 4.26
CA ALA A 461 -9.08 -22.29 3.17
C ALA A 461 -9.61 -23.64 3.65
#